data_52223c532a9c27ae5f4fff3c9dc2bd3c
#
_entry.id   52223c532a9c27ae5f4fff3c9dc2bd3c
#
_cell.length_a   1.000
_cell.length_b   1.000
_cell.length_c   1.000
_cell.angle_alpha   90.00
_cell.angle_beta   90.00
_cell.angle_gamma   90.00
#
_symmetry.space_group_name_H-M   'P 1'
#
loop_
_entity.id
_entity.type
_entity.pdbx_description
1 polymer ?
#
loop_
_entity_poly.entity_id
_entity_poly.type
_entity_poly.pdbx_seq_one_letter_code
_entity_poly.pdbx_strand_id
1 'polypeptide(L)'
;MAQEDVFKKLVSHCKEYGFVFPSSEIYDGLGAVYDYGQYGVELKNNIKKYWWDSMTLLHENVVGIDSAIFMHPTIWKASGHVDAFNDPLIDNKDSKKRYRADVLIEDHLGKIEEKMNKEVAKAAKKFGDAFDEAKFRETNPRVLEHQAKWNEIHERYSKAMNESNFEDLRQLILDCEIVCPISGTRNWTEVRQFNLMFSTDMGSTADGAMKVYLRPETAQGIFVNFLNVQKTGRMKIPFGIAQIGKAFRNEIVARQFIFRMREFEQMEMQFFVRPGEEIEWFKKWKSTRLKWHQALGLGDEKYRYHDHEKLAHYANAATDIEFEMPF
;
A
#
# COMPACT_ATOMS: atom_id res chain seq x y z
N MET A 1 23.14 -11.17 -12.97
CA MET A 1 23.30 -10.38 -11.71
C MET A 1 22.12 -10.71 -10.82
N ALA A 2 22.33 -10.91 -9.52
CA ALA A 2 21.21 -11.13 -8.61
C ALA A 2 20.36 -9.83 -8.52
N GLN A 3 19.03 -9.94 -8.39
CA GLN A 3 18.11 -8.80 -8.30
C GLN A 3 18.52 -7.82 -7.18
N GLU A 4 18.98 -8.31 -6.04
CA GLU A 4 19.48 -7.51 -4.92
C GLU A 4 20.68 -6.61 -5.28
N ASP A 5 21.53 -7.05 -6.22
CA ASP A 5 22.66 -6.27 -6.69
C ASP A 5 22.22 -5.10 -7.59
N VAL A 6 21.18 -5.28 -8.39
CA VAL A 6 20.61 -4.20 -9.23
C VAL A 6 19.98 -3.11 -8.37
N PHE A 7 19.22 -3.48 -7.34
CA PHE A 7 18.59 -2.52 -6.42
C PHE A 7 19.64 -1.69 -5.67
N LYS A 8 20.70 -2.32 -5.13
CA LYS A 8 21.79 -1.62 -4.45
C LYS A 8 22.50 -0.63 -5.38
N LYS A 9 22.74 -1.02 -6.64
CA LYS A 9 23.33 -0.13 -7.66
C LYS A 9 22.44 1.07 -7.95
N LEU A 10 21.11 0.85 -8.07
CA LEU A 10 20.14 1.93 -8.27
C LEU A 10 20.17 2.93 -7.13
N VAL A 11 20.14 2.47 -5.88
CA VAL A 11 20.20 3.32 -4.69
C VAL A 11 21.49 4.14 -4.65
N SER A 12 22.64 3.49 -4.92
CA SER A 12 23.94 4.17 -4.97
C SER A 12 23.99 5.23 -6.07
N HIS A 13 23.48 4.90 -7.27
CA HIS A 13 23.40 5.82 -8.39
C HIS A 13 22.52 7.04 -8.07
N CYS A 14 21.34 6.82 -7.48
CA CYS A 14 20.45 7.92 -7.10
C CYS A 14 21.11 8.91 -6.14
N LYS A 15 21.90 8.40 -5.20
CA LYS A 15 22.66 9.22 -4.25
C LYS A 15 23.81 9.94 -4.92
N GLU A 16 24.65 9.23 -5.66
CA GLU A 16 25.84 9.77 -6.31
C GLU A 16 25.52 10.89 -7.29
N TYR A 17 24.43 10.75 -8.05
CA TYR A 17 24.05 11.72 -9.09
C TYR A 17 23.00 12.74 -8.65
N GLY A 18 22.73 12.86 -7.36
CA GLY A 18 21.87 13.92 -6.82
C GLY A 18 20.39 13.76 -7.16
N PHE A 19 19.91 12.53 -7.21
CA PHE A 19 18.47 12.26 -7.33
C PHE A 19 17.79 12.20 -5.97
N VAL A 20 18.30 11.39 -5.05
CA VAL A 20 17.67 11.15 -3.75
C VAL A 20 18.74 10.94 -2.70
N PHE A 21 18.59 11.62 -1.56
CA PHE A 21 19.44 11.47 -0.37
C PHE A 21 18.60 11.04 0.83
N PRO A 22 19.16 10.30 1.80
CA PRO A 22 18.56 10.20 3.13
C PRO A 22 18.42 11.59 3.74
N SER A 23 17.22 11.92 4.25
CA SER A 23 17.01 13.22 4.88
C SER A 23 17.89 13.37 6.13
N SER A 24 18.50 14.55 6.29
CA SER A 24 19.39 14.85 7.43
C SER A 24 20.61 13.91 7.55
N GLU A 25 21.20 13.51 6.44
CA GLU A 25 22.29 12.53 6.39
C GLU A 25 23.50 12.93 7.25
N ILE A 26 23.76 14.22 7.44
CA ILE A 26 24.82 14.73 8.33
C ILE A 26 24.64 14.32 9.80
N TYR A 27 23.46 13.84 10.18
CA TYR A 27 23.09 13.29 11.49
C TYR A 27 22.67 11.81 11.39
N ASP A 28 23.29 11.04 10.52
CA ASP A 28 22.98 9.62 10.25
C ASP A 28 21.62 9.37 9.59
N GLY A 29 20.93 10.43 9.16
CA GLY A 29 19.66 10.36 8.46
C GLY A 29 18.46 10.07 9.36
N LEU A 30 17.27 10.33 8.82
CA LEU A 30 15.99 9.94 9.42
C LEU A 30 15.40 8.77 8.63
N GLY A 31 15.12 7.64 9.30
CA GLY A 31 14.68 6.41 8.64
C GLY A 31 13.43 6.61 7.80
N ALA A 32 13.49 6.20 6.54
CA ALA A 32 12.41 6.29 5.54
C ALA A 32 11.90 7.71 5.27
N VAL A 33 12.75 8.70 5.42
CA VAL A 33 12.54 10.08 4.98
C VAL A 33 13.69 10.44 4.03
N TYR A 34 13.37 11.03 2.89
CA TYR A 34 14.32 11.32 1.83
C TYR A 34 14.16 12.74 1.32
N ASP A 35 15.29 13.33 0.95
CA ASP A 35 15.37 14.60 0.25
C ASP A 35 15.61 14.33 -1.25
N TYR A 36 14.94 15.08 -2.12
CA TYR A 36 15.19 15.03 -3.53
C TYR A 36 16.29 16.04 -3.88
N GLY A 37 17.39 15.55 -4.43
CA GLY A 37 18.50 16.40 -4.89
C GLY A 37 18.14 17.16 -6.17
N GLN A 38 19.12 17.85 -6.74
CA GLN A 38 18.94 18.78 -7.86
C GLN A 38 18.31 18.12 -9.09
N TYR A 39 18.66 16.89 -9.43
CA TYR A 39 18.04 16.17 -10.54
C TYR A 39 16.74 15.47 -10.13
N GLY A 40 16.67 14.98 -8.90
CA GLY A 40 15.47 14.33 -8.39
C GLY A 40 14.28 15.27 -8.29
N VAL A 41 14.50 16.53 -7.85
CA VAL A 41 13.43 17.52 -7.74
C VAL A 41 12.89 17.91 -9.12
N GLU A 42 13.76 18.08 -10.14
CA GLU A 42 13.34 18.38 -11.49
C GLU A 42 12.53 17.23 -12.11
N LEU A 43 13.02 15.99 -11.98
CA LEU A 43 12.29 14.80 -12.43
C LEU A 43 10.92 14.69 -11.74
N LYS A 44 10.88 14.86 -10.43
CA LYS A 44 9.64 14.82 -9.65
C LYS A 44 8.65 15.89 -10.10
N ASN A 45 9.11 17.14 -10.28
CA ASN A 45 8.27 18.25 -10.71
C ASN A 45 7.75 18.06 -12.14
N ASN A 46 8.56 17.52 -13.04
CA ASN A 46 8.14 17.19 -14.41
C ASN A 46 7.05 16.12 -14.40
N ILE A 47 7.17 15.06 -13.61
CA ILE A 47 6.15 14.01 -13.48
C ILE A 47 4.87 14.60 -12.91
N LYS A 48 4.95 15.40 -11.84
CA LYS A 48 3.79 16.07 -11.23
C LYS A 48 3.08 16.99 -12.22
N LYS A 49 3.84 17.81 -12.93
CA LYS A 49 3.29 18.72 -13.93
C LYS A 49 2.62 17.95 -15.06
N TYR A 50 3.25 16.91 -15.58
CA TYR A 50 2.69 16.08 -16.64
C TYR A 50 1.39 15.40 -16.20
N TRP A 51 1.34 14.88 -14.96
CA TRP A 51 0.12 14.31 -14.41
C TRP A 51 -0.98 15.37 -14.24
N TRP A 52 -0.63 16.52 -13.66
CA TRP A 52 -1.58 17.63 -13.43
C TRP A 52 -2.21 18.11 -14.71
N ASP A 53 -1.39 18.39 -15.71
CA ASP A 53 -1.84 18.84 -17.01
C ASP A 53 -2.73 17.78 -17.69
N SER A 54 -2.37 16.51 -17.58
CA SER A 54 -3.17 15.42 -18.12
C SER A 54 -4.54 15.28 -17.46
N MET A 55 -4.66 15.63 -16.17
CA MET A 55 -5.94 15.60 -15.46
C MET A 55 -6.78 16.85 -15.74
N THR A 56 -6.20 18.02 -15.62
CA THR A 56 -6.95 19.29 -15.59
C THR A 56 -7.08 19.98 -16.94
N LEU A 57 -6.20 19.67 -17.91
CA LEU A 57 -6.25 20.30 -19.25
C LEU A 57 -6.86 19.37 -20.30
N LEU A 58 -6.70 18.05 -20.17
CA LEU A 58 -7.25 17.08 -21.13
C LEU A 58 -8.68 16.64 -20.80
N HIS A 59 -9.19 16.99 -19.63
CA HIS A 59 -10.53 16.66 -19.17
C HIS A 59 -11.26 17.91 -18.71
N GLU A 60 -12.22 18.38 -19.49
CA GLU A 60 -13.00 19.61 -19.21
C GLU A 60 -13.77 19.55 -17.88
N ASN A 61 -14.09 18.37 -17.41
CA ASN A 61 -14.82 18.12 -16.19
C ASN A 61 -13.94 17.69 -15.00
N VAL A 62 -12.64 17.96 -15.03
CA VAL A 62 -11.73 17.74 -13.91
C VAL A 62 -11.12 19.08 -13.51
N VAL A 63 -11.24 19.42 -12.24
CA VAL A 63 -10.66 20.63 -11.65
C VAL A 63 -9.70 20.29 -10.53
N GLY A 64 -8.78 21.20 -10.21
CA GLY A 64 -7.76 21.00 -9.19
C GLY A 64 -8.10 21.72 -7.89
N ILE A 65 -7.65 21.13 -6.79
CA ILE A 65 -7.61 21.78 -5.47
C ILE A 65 -6.25 21.56 -4.80
N ASP A 66 -5.96 22.33 -3.77
CA ASP A 66 -4.88 22.10 -2.82
C ASP A 66 -5.47 22.24 -1.40
N SER A 67 -5.80 21.12 -0.77
CA SER A 67 -6.35 21.11 0.58
C SER A 67 -5.25 21.10 1.64
N ALA A 68 -5.55 21.62 2.83
CA ALA A 68 -4.61 21.69 3.93
C ALA A 68 -4.16 20.28 4.40
N ILE A 69 -2.91 20.18 4.86
CA ILE A 69 -2.37 18.96 5.50
C ILE A 69 -3.07 18.74 6.85
N PHE A 70 -3.18 19.80 7.66
CA PHE A 70 -3.94 19.78 8.91
C PHE A 70 -5.43 19.95 8.62
N MET A 71 -6.20 18.94 8.98
CA MET A 71 -7.66 18.96 8.86
C MET A 71 -8.29 18.68 10.22
N HIS A 72 -9.55 19.05 10.39
CA HIS A 72 -10.26 18.83 11.64
C HIS A 72 -10.25 17.35 12.02
N PRO A 73 -9.94 16.96 13.27
CA PRO A 73 -9.80 15.55 13.69
C PRO A 73 -11.03 14.69 13.43
N THR A 74 -12.22 15.28 13.39
CA THR A 74 -13.48 14.57 13.07
C THR A 74 -13.43 13.91 11.68
N ILE A 75 -12.69 14.48 10.72
CA ILE A 75 -12.55 13.92 9.38
C ILE A 75 -11.90 12.54 9.45
N TRP A 76 -10.84 12.43 10.23
CA TRP A 76 -10.09 11.17 10.39
C TRP A 76 -10.85 10.14 11.23
N LYS A 77 -11.67 10.61 12.18
CA LYS A 77 -12.58 9.73 12.92
C LYS A 77 -13.70 9.21 12.01
N ALA A 78 -14.33 10.09 11.24
CA ALA A 78 -15.42 9.72 10.34
C ALA A 78 -14.97 8.78 9.21
N SER A 79 -13.74 8.92 8.71
CA SER A 79 -13.14 8.05 7.70
C SER A 79 -12.53 6.76 8.27
N GLY A 80 -12.59 6.54 9.59
CA GLY A 80 -12.05 5.36 10.25
C GLY A 80 -10.53 5.33 10.47
N HIS A 81 -9.79 6.35 10.02
CA HIS A 81 -8.32 6.35 10.14
C HIS A 81 -7.83 6.41 11.59
N VAL A 82 -8.56 7.04 12.50
CA VAL A 82 -8.17 7.08 13.91
C VAL A 82 -8.28 5.69 14.55
N ASP A 83 -9.32 4.94 14.20
CA ASP A 83 -9.68 3.69 14.86
C ASP A 83 -9.15 2.44 14.14
N ALA A 84 -9.03 2.48 12.81
CA ALA A 84 -8.73 1.31 11.98
C ALA A 84 -7.41 1.38 11.20
N PHE A 85 -6.73 2.52 11.13
CA PHE A 85 -5.47 2.64 10.39
C PHE A 85 -4.28 2.25 11.28
N ASN A 86 -4.24 0.96 11.62
CA ASN A 86 -3.31 0.42 12.59
C ASN A 86 -2.65 -0.86 12.08
N ASP A 87 -1.36 -1.02 12.38
CA ASP A 87 -0.64 -2.27 12.17
C ASP A 87 -0.58 -3.09 13.47
N PRO A 88 -0.87 -4.39 13.44
CA PRO A 88 -0.64 -5.28 14.56
C PRO A 88 0.84 -5.60 14.68
N LEU A 89 1.49 -5.10 15.74
CA LEU A 89 2.93 -5.26 15.95
C LEU A 89 3.25 -6.27 17.02
N ILE A 90 4.27 -7.07 16.76
CA ILE A 90 4.83 -8.06 17.67
C ILE A 90 6.36 -7.93 17.71
N ASP A 91 6.95 -8.00 18.91
CA ASP A 91 8.40 -7.96 19.08
C ASP A 91 8.92 -9.36 19.41
N ASN A 92 10.08 -9.72 18.86
CA ASN A 92 10.80 -10.89 19.34
C ASN A 92 11.82 -10.46 20.39
N LYS A 93 11.71 -11.05 21.61
CA LYS A 93 12.51 -10.65 22.78
C LYS A 93 13.99 -10.94 22.62
N ASP A 94 14.35 -11.97 21.85
CA ASP A 94 15.73 -12.40 21.68
C ASP A 94 16.47 -11.56 20.63
N SER A 95 15.83 -11.33 19.47
CA SER A 95 16.39 -10.49 18.40
C SER A 95 16.23 -8.98 18.66
N LYS A 96 15.34 -8.60 19.60
CA LYS A 96 14.90 -7.21 19.85
C LYS A 96 14.39 -6.51 18.58
N LYS A 97 13.86 -7.28 17.63
CA LYS A 97 13.30 -6.77 16.38
C LYS A 97 11.79 -6.81 16.42
N ARG A 98 11.22 -5.81 15.76
CA ARG A 98 9.78 -5.61 15.60
C ARG A 98 9.32 -6.11 14.24
N TYR A 99 8.17 -6.77 14.23
CA TYR A 99 7.53 -7.33 13.04
C TYR A 99 6.05 -6.96 13.03
N ARG A 100 5.45 -7.02 11.85
CA ARG A 100 4.01 -7.02 11.70
C ARG A 100 3.52 -8.45 11.90
N ALA A 101 2.57 -8.65 12.80
CA ALA A 101 2.02 -9.97 13.11
C ALA A 101 1.26 -10.56 11.92
N ASP A 102 0.50 -9.73 11.20
CA ASP A 102 -0.20 -10.10 9.97
C ASP A 102 0.78 -10.59 8.88
N VAL A 103 1.85 -9.85 8.61
CA VAL A 103 2.87 -10.25 7.61
C VAL A 103 3.56 -11.58 7.99
N LEU A 104 3.83 -11.81 9.27
CA LEU A 104 4.41 -13.10 9.71
C LEU A 104 3.48 -14.29 9.41
N ILE A 105 2.18 -14.09 9.57
CA ILE A 105 1.16 -15.11 9.29
C ILE A 105 1.01 -15.29 7.77
N GLU A 106 0.94 -14.20 7.01
CA GLU A 106 0.87 -14.22 5.54
C GLU A 106 2.09 -14.91 4.91
N ASP A 107 3.29 -14.62 5.39
CA ASP A 107 4.53 -15.31 4.98
C ASP A 107 4.48 -16.82 5.28
N HIS A 108 3.84 -17.20 6.40
CA HIS A 108 3.65 -18.61 6.73
C HIS A 108 2.65 -19.29 5.80
N LEU A 109 1.52 -18.63 5.50
CA LEU A 109 0.54 -19.09 4.50
C LEU A 109 1.17 -19.23 3.12
N GLY A 110 1.97 -18.26 2.69
CA GLY A 110 2.73 -18.32 1.44
C GLY A 110 3.67 -19.53 1.36
N LYS A 111 4.33 -19.89 2.46
CA LYS A 111 5.18 -21.11 2.49
C LYS A 111 4.37 -22.39 2.38
N ILE A 112 3.13 -22.44 2.87
CA ILE A 112 2.23 -23.59 2.68
C ILE A 112 1.81 -23.67 1.21
N GLU A 113 1.46 -22.55 0.61
CA GLU A 113 1.11 -22.46 -0.82
C GLU A 113 2.27 -22.88 -1.73
N GLU A 114 3.49 -22.44 -1.43
CA GLU A 114 4.68 -22.88 -2.14
C GLU A 114 4.87 -24.41 -2.09
N LYS A 115 4.56 -25.05 -0.94
CA LYS A 115 4.63 -26.52 -0.83
C LYS A 115 3.59 -27.18 -1.73
N MET A 116 2.36 -26.68 -1.79
CA MET A 116 1.34 -27.17 -2.72
C MET A 116 1.79 -27.02 -4.17
N ASN A 117 2.29 -25.86 -4.54
CA ASN A 117 2.74 -25.57 -5.90
C ASN A 117 3.96 -26.42 -6.29
N LYS A 118 4.86 -26.73 -5.35
CA LYS A 118 5.99 -27.67 -5.59
C LYS A 118 5.51 -29.11 -5.87
N GLU A 119 4.47 -29.59 -5.18
CA GLU A 119 3.90 -30.92 -5.46
C GLU A 119 3.20 -30.95 -6.83
N VAL A 120 2.46 -29.90 -7.19
CA VAL A 120 1.86 -29.73 -8.52
C VAL A 120 2.92 -29.71 -9.61
N ALA A 121 3.97 -28.91 -9.45
CA ALA A 121 5.06 -28.81 -10.43
C ALA A 121 5.83 -30.14 -10.61
N LYS A 122 6.01 -30.92 -9.54
CA LYS A 122 6.61 -32.28 -9.63
C LYS A 122 5.70 -33.21 -10.44
N ALA A 123 4.40 -33.16 -10.22
CA ALA A 123 3.43 -33.98 -10.96
C ALA A 123 3.37 -33.57 -12.43
N ALA A 124 3.34 -32.28 -12.73
CA ALA A 124 3.36 -31.77 -14.10
C ALA A 124 4.60 -32.25 -14.87
N LYS A 125 5.78 -32.20 -14.24
CA LYS A 125 7.02 -32.76 -14.85
C LYS A 125 6.96 -34.28 -15.09
N LYS A 126 6.23 -35.00 -14.22
CA LYS A 126 6.13 -36.48 -14.32
C LYS A 126 5.14 -36.93 -15.39
N PHE A 127 4.01 -36.22 -15.53
CA PHE A 127 2.91 -36.65 -16.39
C PHE A 127 2.86 -35.89 -17.74
N GLY A 128 3.67 -34.82 -17.93
CA GLY A 128 3.77 -34.06 -19.18
C GLY A 128 2.44 -33.55 -19.67
N ASP A 129 2.18 -33.64 -20.97
CA ASP A 129 0.98 -33.12 -21.63
C ASP A 129 -0.35 -33.77 -21.17
N ALA A 130 -0.29 -34.90 -20.48
CA ALA A 130 -1.46 -35.56 -19.90
C ALA A 130 -1.81 -35.09 -18.48
N PHE A 131 -1.11 -34.09 -17.97
CA PHE A 131 -1.32 -33.58 -16.61
C PHE A 131 -2.53 -32.65 -16.52
N ASP A 132 -3.51 -33.04 -15.72
CA ASP A 132 -4.67 -32.22 -15.35
C ASP A 132 -4.43 -31.62 -13.96
N GLU A 133 -4.03 -30.36 -13.91
CA GLU A 133 -3.71 -29.65 -12.66
C GLU A 133 -4.93 -29.52 -11.76
N ALA A 134 -6.11 -29.19 -12.29
CA ALA A 134 -7.31 -29.01 -11.52
C ALA A 134 -7.70 -30.30 -10.79
N LYS A 135 -7.76 -31.39 -11.55
CA LYS A 135 -8.03 -32.72 -11.00
C LYS A 135 -6.98 -33.17 -10.00
N PHE A 136 -5.71 -32.86 -10.25
CA PHE A 136 -4.63 -33.21 -9.31
C PHE A 136 -4.77 -32.45 -7.99
N ARG A 137 -5.08 -31.16 -8.03
CA ARG A 137 -5.32 -30.35 -6.80
C ARG A 137 -6.51 -30.90 -5.99
N GLU A 138 -7.55 -31.35 -6.64
CA GLU A 138 -8.76 -31.90 -6.00
C GLU A 138 -8.59 -33.32 -5.45
N THR A 139 -7.63 -34.09 -5.94
CA THR A 139 -7.52 -35.53 -5.60
C THR A 139 -6.24 -35.92 -4.90
N ASN A 140 -5.19 -35.10 -4.95
CA ASN A 140 -3.91 -35.46 -4.34
C ASN A 140 -3.94 -35.25 -2.81
N PRO A 141 -3.72 -36.32 -2.00
CA PRO A 141 -3.85 -36.24 -0.54
C PRO A 141 -2.93 -35.17 0.10
N ARG A 142 -1.71 -35.00 -0.41
CA ARG A 142 -0.75 -34.03 0.14
C ARG A 142 -1.16 -32.59 -0.17
N VAL A 143 -1.68 -32.35 -1.37
CA VAL A 143 -2.20 -31.02 -1.74
C VAL A 143 -3.43 -30.69 -0.91
N LEU A 144 -4.35 -31.66 -0.73
CA LEU A 144 -5.55 -31.51 0.09
C LEU A 144 -5.21 -31.26 1.57
N GLU A 145 -4.21 -31.97 2.12
CA GLU A 145 -3.75 -31.74 3.51
C GLU A 145 -3.20 -30.31 3.68
N HIS A 146 -2.35 -29.86 2.77
CA HIS A 146 -1.83 -28.48 2.81
C HIS A 146 -2.92 -27.45 2.59
N GLN A 147 -3.87 -27.70 1.71
CA GLN A 147 -5.01 -26.82 1.47
C GLN A 147 -5.93 -26.71 2.70
N ALA A 148 -6.21 -27.83 3.36
CA ALA A 148 -6.99 -27.83 4.59
C ALA A 148 -6.31 -27.00 5.69
N LYS A 149 -5.01 -27.21 5.87
CA LYS A 149 -4.21 -26.43 6.84
C LYS A 149 -4.17 -24.95 6.49
N TRP A 150 -4.01 -24.61 5.21
CA TRP A 150 -4.03 -23.22 4.74
C TRP A 150 -5.38 -22.58 5.04
N ASN A 151 -6.50 -23.26 4.73
CA ASN A 151 -7.85 -22.77 4.95
C ASN A 151 -8.11 -22.52 6.45
N GLU A 152 -7.75 -23.45 7.32
CA GLU A 152 -7.91 -23.33 8.78
C GLU A 152 -7.17 -22.09 9.32
N ILE A 153 -5.90 -21.93 8.95
CA ILE A 153 -5.08 -20.79 9.39
C ILE A 153 -5.65 -19.48 8.83
N HIS A 154 -5.99 -19.46 7.54
CA HIS A 154 -6.52 -18.28 6.87
C HIS A 154 -7.88 -17.84 7.43
N GLU A 155 -8.78 -18.77 7.73
CA GLU A 155 -10.08 -18.46 8.34
C GLU A 155 -9.92 -17.85 9.73
N ARG A 156 -9.07 -18.46 10.57
CA ARG A 156 -8.77 -17.94 11.91
C ARG A 156 -8.07 -16.59 11.85
N TYR A 157 -7.09 -16.42 10.95
CA TYR A 157 -6.40 -15.15 10.70
C TYR A 157 -7.38 -14.06 10.27
N SER A 158 -8.22 -14.35 9.28
CA SER A 158 -9.21 -13.39 8.77
C SER A 158 -10.21 -12.97 9.85
N LYS A 159 -10.66 -13.92 10.68
CA LYS A 159 -11.54 -13.64 11.81
C LYS A 159 -10.84 -12.74 12.85
N ALA A 160 -9.62 -13.09 13.25
CA ALA A 160 -8.87 -12.34 14.24
C ALA A 160 -8.58 -10.90 13.78
N MET A 161 -8.27 -10.70 12.50
CA MET A 161 -8.07 -9.36 11.90
C MET A 161 -9.38 -8.55 11.87
N ASN A 162 -10.49 -9.15 11.44
CA ASN A 162 -11.79 -8.47 11.34
C ASN A 162 -12.34 -8.06 12.73
N GLU A 163 -12.09 -8.87 13.74
CA GLU A 163 -12.52 -8.62 15.12
C GLU A 163 -11.48 -7.82 15.93
N SER A 164 -10.33 -7.46 15.34
CA SER A 164 -9.19 -6.83 16.02
C SER A 164 -8.76 -7.62 17.25
N ASN A 165 -8.82 -8.96 17.18
CA ASN A 165 -8.44 -9.87 18.25
C ASN A 165 -6.93 -10.14 18.22
N PHE A 166 -6.14 -9.24 18.81
CA PHE A 166 -4.68 -9.31 18.80
C PHE A 166 -4.10 -10.44 19.65
N GLU A 167 -4.83 -10.91 20.67
CA GLU A 167 -4.41 -12.08 21.44
C GLU A 167 -4.49 -13.35 20.59
N ASP A 168 -5.55 -13.50 19.79
CA ASP A 168 -5.67 -14.66 18.89
C ASP A 168 -4.66 -14.60 17.72
N LEU A 169 -4.31 -13.40 17.22
CA LEU A 169 -3.18 -13.27 16.26
C LEU A 169 -1.87 -13.77 16.87
N ARG A 170 -1.57 -13.40 18.12
CA ARG A 170 -0.39 -13.89 18.82
C ARG A 170 -0.45 -15.40 19.01
N GLN A 171 -1.59 -15.91 19.45
CA GLN A 171 -1.76 -17.34 19.67
C GLN A 171 -1.61 -18.12 18.36
N LEU A 172 -2.12 -17.60 17.24
CA LEU A 172 -1.96 -18.20 15.92
C LEU A 172 -0.48 -18.28 15.49
N ILE A 173 0.31 -17.21 15.75
CA ILE A 173 1.76 -17.22 15.51
C ILE A 173 2.45 -18.33 16.32
N LEU A 174 2.05 -18.54 17.57
CA LEU A 174 2.60 -19.58 18.43
C LEU A 174 2.16 -20.98 17.99
N ASP A 175 0.88 -21.17 17.67
CA ASP A 175 0.31 -22.46 17.23
C ASP A 175 0.87 -22.90 15.88
N CYS A 176 1.10 -21.95 14.96
CA CYS A 176 1.77 -22.20 13.68
C CYS A 176 3.30 -22.35 13.80
N GLU A 177 3.83 -22.28 15.03
CA GLU A 177 5.26 -22.38 15.31
C GLU A 177 6.14 -21.41 14.50
N ILE A 178 5.63 -20.21 14.22
CA ILE A 178 6.34 -19.20 13.45
C ILE A 178 7.55 -18.69 14.23
N VAL A 179 8.72 -18.84 13.64
CA VAL A 179 10.00 -18.41 14.22
C VAL A 179 10.41 -17.03 13.73
N CYS A 180 11.13 -16.31 14.56
CA CYS A 180 11.74 -15.04 14.15
C CYS A 180 12.76 -15.26 13.03
N PRO A 181 12.66 -14.52 11.92
CA PRO A 181 13.58 -14.65 10.78
C PRO A 181 15.06 -14.40 11.12
N ILE A 182 15.34 -13.67 12.20
CA ILE A 182 16.70 -13.31 12.60
C ILE A 182 17.25 -14.24 13.68
N SER A 183 16.50 -14.43 14.78
CA SER A 183 16.98 -15.25 15.92
C SER A 183 16.62 -16.73 15.80
N GLY A 184 15.66 -17.09 14.95
CA GLY A 184 15.12 -18.45 14.86
C GLY A 184 14.30 -18.88 16.08
N THR A 185 14.04 -17.99 17.04
CA THR A 185 13.29 -18.29 18.26
C THR A 185 11.82 -17.94 18.15
N ARG A 186 10.99 -18.47 19.06
CA ARG A 186 9.54 -18.21 19.16
C ARG A 186 9.20 -17.32 20.36
N ASN A 187 10.16 -16.58 20.89
CA ASN A 187 10.00 -15.75 22.08
C ASN A 187 9.31 -14.41 21.74
N TRP A 188 8.02 -14.49 21.42
CA TRP A 188 7.21 -13.37 21.00
C TRP A 188 6.56 -12.62 22.17
N THR A 189 6.45 -11.29 22.06
CA THR A 189 5.68 -10.44 22.97
C THR A 189 4.18 -10.57 22.70
N GLU A 190 3.38 -9.78 23.38
CA GLU A 190 2.00 -9.51 23.00
C GLU A 190 1.95 -8.70 21.70
N VAL A 191 0.89 -8.90 20.91
CA VAL A 191 0.61 -8.05 19.75
C VAL A 191 0.03 -6.73 20.23
N ARG A 192 0.58 -5.62 19.75
CA ARG A 192 0.14 -4.27 20.09
C ARG A 192 -0.30 -3.54 18.82
N GLN A 193 -1.39 -2.83 18.94
CA GLN A 193 -1.87 -1.96 17.88
C GLN A 193 -0.98 -0.73 17.75
N PHE A 194 -0.57 -0.40 16.55
CA PHE A 194 0.22 0.78 16.26
C PHE A 194 -0.45 1.63 15.18
N ASN A 195 -0.88 2.82 15.58
CA ASN A 195 -1.52 3.74 14.65
C ASN A 195 -0.49 4.37 13.71
N LEU A 196 -0.77 4.30 12.42
CA LEU A 196 0.11 4.83 11.36
C LEU A 196 -0.02 6.34 11.15
N MET A 197 -0.95 7.01 11.83
CA MET A 197 -1.08 8.46 11.73
C MET A 197 -0.08 9.17 12.62
N PHE A 198 0.66 10.12 12.06
CA PHE A 198 1.37 11.10 12.86
C PHE A 198 0.40 12.10 13.48
N SER A 199 0.63 12.47 14.73
CA SER A 199 -0.16 13.48 15.42
C SER A 199 0.73 14.52 16.09
N THR A 200 0.17 15.71 16.27
CA THR A 200 0.78 16.80 17.04
C THR A 200 -0.32 17.54 17.78
N ASP A 201 0.07 18.39 18.73
CA ASP A 201 -0.84 19.20 19.51
C ASP A 201 -0.84 20.63 18.96
N MET A 202 -2.04 21.17 18.74
CA MET A 202 -2.27 22.55 18.28
C MET A 202 -2.93 23.35 19.39
N GLY A 203 -2.23 24.33 19.91
CA GLY A 203 -2.69 25.21 21.00
C GLY A 203 -1.53 25.82 21.77
N SER A 204 -1.81 26.83 22.58
CA SER A 204 -0.82 27.58 23.35
C SER A 204 -0.55 27.01 24.75
N THR A 205 -1.43 26.13 25.25
CA THR A 205 -1.34 25.53 26.58
C THR A 205 -1.58 24.03 26.51
N ALA A 206 -0.91 23.25 27.35
CA ALA A 206 -1.07 21.80 27.38
C ALA A 206 -2.51 21.35 27.67
N ASP A 207 -3.21 22.08 28.56
CA ASP A 207 -4.58 21.73 29.00
C ASP A 207 -5.67 22.11 27.97
N GLY A 208 -5.35 22.93 26.99
CA GLY A 208 -6.27 23.39 25.94
C GLY A 208 -5.87 23.00 24.52
N ALA A 209 -4.82 22.19 24.37
CA ALA A 209 -4.32 21.79 23.08
C ALA A 209 -5.25 20.80 22.38
N MET A 210 -5.56 21.06 21.12
CA MET A 210 -6.31 20.14 20.27
C MET A 210 -5.35 19.20 19.56
N LYS A 211 -5.53 17.88 19.72
CA LYS A 211 -4.79 16.90 18.96
C LYS A 211 -5.18 16.94 17.50
N VAL A 212 -4.23 17.19 16.62
CA VAL A 212 -4.39 17.20 15.18
C VAL A 212 -3.48 16.15 14.54
N TYR A 213 -3.81 15.74 13.32
CA TYR A 213 -3.08 14.70 12.61
C TYR A 213 -2.49 15.22 11.31
N LEU A 214 -1.32 14.71 10.95
CA LEU A 214 -0.82 14.83 9.58
C LEU A 214 -1.60 13.87 8.69
N ARG A 215 -2.13 14.36 7.58
CA ARG A 215 -2.96 13.53 6.70
C ARG A 215 -2.19 12.32 6.17
N PRO A 216 -2.72 11.07 6.29
CA PRO A 216 -2.11 9.88 5.74
C PRO A 216 -2.39 9.67 4.26
N GLU A 217 -3.36 10.45 3.72
CA GLU A 217 -3.75 10.46 2.30
C GLU A 217 -4.46 11.76 1.94
N THR A 218 -4.61 12.01 0.65
CA THR A 218 -5.17 13.25 0.10
C THR A 218 -6.66 13.17 -0.21
N ALA A 219 -7.28 11.98 -0.21
CA ALA A 219 -8.66 11.74 -0.58
C ALA A 219 -9.68 12.54 0.25
N GLN A 220 -9.52 12.57 1.59
CA GLN A 220 -10.47 13.25 2.48
C GLN A 220 -10.52 14.74 2.24
N GLY A 221 -9.40 15.35 1.85
CA GLY A 221 -9.37 16.75 1.45
C GLY A 221 -10.26 17.05 0.23
N ILE A 222 -10.34 16.10 -0.71
CA ILE A 222 -11.23 16.17 -1.86
C ILE A 222 -12.70 16.02 -1.43
N PHE A 223 -13.00 14.99 -0.62
CA PHE A 223 -14.38 14.72 -0.18
C PHE A 223 -14.99 15.87 0.61
N VAL A 224 -14.27 16.43 1.59
CA VAL A 224 -14.80 17.53 2.42
C VAL A 224 -14.97 18.81 1.63
N ASN A 225 -14.24 19.00 0.53
CA ASN A 225 -14.36 20.16 -0.35
C ASN A 225 -15.30 19.95 -1.54
N PHE A 226 -15.92 18.78 -1.67
CA PHE A 226 -16.80 18.47 -2.80
C PHE A 226 -17.85 19.55 -3.06
N LEU A 227 -18.62 19.94 -2.04
CA LEU A 227 -19.67 20.96 -2.18
C LEU A 227 -19.11 22.35 -2.47
N ASN A 228 -17.95 22.70 -1.90
CA ASN A 228 -17.28 23.97 -2.19
C ASN A 228 -16.90 24.05 -3.66
N VAL A 229 -16.24 23.01 -4.17
CA VAL A 229 -15.81 22.92 -5.59
C VAL A 229 -17.01 22.89 -6.52
N GLN A 230 -18.01 22.07 -6.22
CA GLN A 230 -19.22 21.97 -7.03
C GLN A 230 -19.93 23.33 -7.19
N LYS A 231 -20.12 24.05 -6.08
CA LYS A 231 -20.82 25.34 -6.07
C LYS A 231 -20.02 26.44 -6.75
N THR A 232 -18.75 26.59 -6.41
CA THR A 232 -17.89 27.66 -6.93
C THR A 232 -17.53 27.46 -8.39
N GLY A 233 -17.26 26.21 -8.79
CA GLY A 233 -16.98 25.82 -10.17
C GLY A 233 -18.23 25.57 -11.01
N ARG A 234 -19.44 25.64 -10.42
CA ARG A 234 -20.72 25.30 -11.09
C ARG A 234 -20.68 23.91 -11.76
N MET A 235 -19.95 22.97 -11.14
CA MET A 235 -19.72 21.64 -11.67
C MET A 235 -20.99 20.80 -11.65
N LYS A 236 -21.16 19.97 -12.67
CA LYS A 236 -22.24 18.98 -12.78
C LYS A 236 -21.64 17.58 -12.82
N ILE A 237 -22.25 16.64 -12.11
CA ILE A 237 -21.88 15.23 -12.20
C ILE A 237 -22.15 14.70 -13.62
N PRO A 238 -21.19 14.00 -14.27
CA PRO A 238 -19.92 13.54 -13.73
C PRO A 238 -18.80 14.60 -13.76
N PHE A 239 -18.04 14.72 -12.66
CA PHE A 239 -16.85 15.58 -12.64
C PHE A 239 -15.79 15.05 -11.66
N GLY A 240 -14.54 15.43 -11.88
CA GLY A 240 -13.40 15.03 -11.05
C GLY A 240 -12.79 16.20 -10.28
N ILE A 241 -12.19 15.88 -9.15
CA ILE A 241 -11.35 16.79 -8.38
C ILE A 241 -9.97 16.16 -8.22
N ALA A 242 -8.95 16.84 -8.73
CA ALA A 242 -7.56 16.41 -8.67
C ALA A 242 -6.79 17.17 -7.60
N GLN A 243 -5.84 16.51 -6.97
CA GLN A 243 -4.95 17.09 -5.97
C GLN A 243 -3.57 16.44 -6.06
N ILE A 244 -2.52 17.26 -5.88
CA ILE A 244 -1.16 16.77 -5.59
C ILE A 244 -0.79 17.30 -4.21
N GLY A 245 -0.31 16.43 -3.35
CA GLY A 245 0.08 16.90 -2.03
C GLY A 245 0.79 15.86 -1.18
N LYS A 246 1.46 16.33 -0.14
CA LYS A 246 2.14 15.47 0.82
C LYS A 246 1.16 14.69 1.67
N ALA A 247 1.56 13.44 1.96
CA ALA A 247 0.91 12.55 2.90
C ALA A 247 1.96 11.92 3.83
N PHE A 248 1.52 11.45 5.00
CA PHE A 248 2.42 11.02 6.08
C PHE A 248 1.93 9.73 6.70
N ARG A 249 2.79 8.71 6.74
CA ARG A 249 2.48 7.44 7.38
C ARG A 249 3.61 7.01 8.28
N ASN A 250 3.36 6.76 9.53
CA ASN A 250 4.37 6.32 10.49
C ASN A 250 4.77 4.85 10.26
N GLU A 251 5.34 4.58 9.10
CA GLU A 251 5.76 3.26 8.67
C GLU A 251 6.81 2.67 9.60
N ILE A 252 6.63 1.42 10.00
CA ILE A 252 7.52 0.75 10.94
C ILE A 252 8.60 -0.03 10.22
N VAL A 253 8.24 -0.73 9.14
CA VAL A 253 9.17 -1.48 8.30
C VAL A 253 9.39 -0.73 7.00
N ALA A 254 10.13 0.36 7.09
CA ALA A 254 10.45 1.23 5.96
C ALA A 254 11.86 0.93 5.44
N ARG A 255 12.04 -0.11 4.63
CA ARG A 255 13.35 -0.54 4.11
C ARG A 255 13.45 -0.55 2.60
N GLN A 256 12.44 -0.05 1.88
CA GLN A 256 12.37 -0.17 0.42
C GLN A 256 12.71 1.14 -0.29
N PHE A 257 13.71 1.88 0.20
CA PHE A 257 14.11 3.16 -0.39
C PHE A 257 12.88 4.08 -0.57
N ILE A 258 12.75 4.79 -1.70
CA ILE A 258 11.62 5.68 -1.97
C ILE A 258 10.29 4.96 -2.25
N PHE A 259 10.27 3.63 -2.32
CA PHE A 259 9.03 2.86 -2.52
C PHE A 259 8.15 2.78 -1.26
N ARG A 260 8.73 2.98 -0.07
CA ARG A 260 8.00 3.06 1.19
C ARG A 260 8.61 4.10 2.11
N MET A 261 7.99 5.28 2.14
CA MET A 261 8.45 6.45 2.89
C MET A 261 7.44 6.85 3.96
N ARG A 262 7.93 7.53 5.00
CA ARG A 262 7.07 8.13 6.04
C ARG A 262 6.46 9.45 5.62
N GLU A 263 7.13 10.18 4.73
CA GLU A 263 6.68 11.40 4.09
C GLU A 263 6.78 11.23 2.58
N PHE A 264 5.66 11.34 1.86
CA PHE A 264 5.59 11.12 0.41
C PHE A 264 4.58 12.06 -0.23
N GLU A 265 4.51 12.07 -1.55
CA GLU A 265 3.51 12.83 -2.29
C GLU A 265 2.55 11.87 -3.01
N GLN A 266 1.27 12.24 -3.01
CA GLN A 266 0.23 11.58 -3.80
C GLN A 266 -0.25 12.51 -4.91
N MET A 267 -0.49 11.93 -6.07
CA MET A 267 -1.21 12.54 -7.19
C MET A 267 -2.54 11.80 -7.30
N GLU A 268 -3.60 12.41 -6.82
CA GLU A 268 -4.90 11.77 -6.62
C GLU A 268 -6.01 12.53 -7.34
N MET A 269 -6.95 11.79 -7.94
CA MET A 269 -8.16 12.34 -8.53
C MET A 269 -9.35 11.48 -8.11
N GLN A 270 -10.36 12.12 -7.54
CA GLN A 270 -11.65 11.52 -7.24
C GLN A 270 -12.66 11.96 -8.30
N PHE A 271 -13.25 11.00 -9.00
CA PHE A 271 -14.20 11.25 -10.07
C PHE A 271 -15.61 10.84 -9.65
N PHE A 272 -16.50 11.80 -9.54
CA PHE A 272 -17.85 11.63 -9.02
C PHE A 272 -18.82 11.37 -10.16
N VAL A 273 -19.56 10.26 -10.06
CA VAL A 273 -20.48 9.79 -11.09
C VAL A 273 -21.89 9.55 -10.49
N ARG A 274 -22.88 9.36 -11.34
CA ARG A 274 -24.21 8.95 -10.87
C ARG A 274 -24.20 7.48 -10.47
N PRO A 275 -25.02 7.10 -9.47
CA PRO A 275 -25.20 5.68 -9.14
C PRO A 275 -25.60 4.86 -10.39
N GLY A 276 -24.92 3.74 -10.60
CA GLY A 276 -25.11 2.86 -11.75
C GLY A 276 -24.20 3.14 -12.95
N GLU A 277 -23.48 4.27 -12.96
CA GLU A 277 -22.50 4.60 -14.02
C GLU A 277 -21.06 4.21 -13.65
N GLU A 278 -20.83 3.74 -12.42
CA GLU A 278 -19.48 3.56 -11.85
C GLU A 278 -18.63 2.57 -12.65
N ILE A 279 -19.18 1.48 -13.14
CA ILE A 279 -18.41 0.46 -13.87
C ILE A 279 -17.99 0.95 -15.26
N GLU A 280 -18.82 1.74 -15.94
CA GLU A 280 -18.48 2.34 -17.22
C GLU A 280 -17.33 3.34 -17.05
N TRP A 281 -17.42 4.24 -16.07
CA TRP A 281 -16.39 5.20 -15.77
C TRP A 281 -15.10 4.54 -15.27
N PHE A 282 -15.20 3.49 -14.47
CA PHE A 282 -14.05 2.68 -14.06
C PHE A 282 -13.26 2.16 -15.26
N LYS A 283 -13.94 1.53 -16.24
CA LYS A 283 -13.29 1.02 -17.46
C LYS A 283 -12.60 2.13 -18.25
N LYS A 284 -13.26 3.29 -18.37
CA LYS A 284 -12.70 4.46 -19.06
C LYS A 284 -11.44 4.97 -18.35
N TRP A 285 -11.50 5.15 -17.04
CA TRP A 285 -10.35 5.62 -16.26
C TRP A 285 -9.22 4.59 -16.21
N LYS A 286 -9.52 3.30 -16.09
CA LYS A 286 -8.54 2.21 -16.17
C LYS A 286 -7.70 2.33 -17.44
N SER A 287 -8.34 2.45 -18.59
CA SER A 287 -7.65 2.64 -19.88
C SER A 287 -6.89 3.96 -19.97
N THR A 288 -7.49 5.06 -19.53
CA THR A 288 -6.86 6.40 -19.57
C THR A 288 -5.60 6.45 -18.69
N ARG A 289 -5.62 5.82 -17.51
CA ARG A 289 -4.47 5.76 -16.62
C ARG A 289 -3.33 4.93 -17.20
N LEU A 290 -3.61 3.78 -17.81
CA LEU A 290 -2.58 2.99 -18.48
C LEU A 290 -1.91 3.78 -19.60
N LYS A 291 -2.68 4.47 -20.44
CA LYS A 291 -2.12 5.32 -21.52
C LYS A 291 -1.20 6.41 -21.00
N TRP A 292 -1.54 7.00 -19.85
CA TRP A 292 -0.67 7.98 -19.19
C TRP A 292 0.67 7.37 -18.78
N HIS A 293 0.67 6.18 -18.20
CA HIS A 293 1.90 5.46 -17.83
C HIS A 293 2.74 5.09 -19.05
N GLN A 294 2.11 4.57 -20.11
CA GLN A 294 2.79 4.21 -21.36
C GLN A 294 3.44 5.43 -22.02
N ALA A 295 2.79 6.59 -21.96
CA ALA A 295 3.33 7.84 -22.49
C ALA A 295 4.60 8.35 -21.76
N LEU A 296 4.96 7.78 -20.61
CA LEU A 296 6.27 8.02 -19.97
C LEU A 296 7.44 7.37 -20.73
N GLY A 297 7.17 6.45 -21.68
CA GLY A 297 8.19 5.86 -22.55
C GLY A 297 9.11 4.83 -21.87
N LEU A 298 8.62 4.16 -20.81
CA LEU A 298 9.41 3.17 -20.04
C LEU A 298 9.29 1.73 -20.58
N GLY A 299 8.57 1.52 -21.67
CA GLY A 299 8.28 0.23 -22.29
C GLY A 299 6.86 -0.25 -21.97
N ASP A 300 6.02 -0.35 -23.01
CA ASP A 300 4.60 -0.69 -22.87
C ASP A 300 4.40 -2.10 -22.32
N GLU A 301 5.30 -3.02 -22.67
CA GLU A 301 5.31 -4.43 -22.27
C GLU A 301 5.56 -4.65 -20.76
N LYS A 302 6.06 -3.63 -20.08
CA LYS A 302 6.35 -3.70 -18.64
C LYS A 302 5.16 -3.37 -17.76
N TYR A 303 4.05 -2.91 -18.35
CA TYR A 303 2.84 -2.58 -17.61
C TYR A 303 1.81 -3.70 -17.72
N ARG A 304 1.16 -3.99 -16.62
CA ARG A 304 0.01 -4.91 -16.57
C ARG A 304 -1.06 -4.40 -15.62
N TYR A 305 -2.30 -4.85 -15.87
CA TYR A 305 -3.38 -4.70 -14.90
C TYR A 305 -3.33 -5.85 -13.89
N HIS A 306 -3.56 -5.50 -12.64
CA HIS A 306 -3.82 -6.45 -11.57
C HIS A 306 -5.21 -6.14 -11.01
N ASP A 307 -6.22 -6.89 -11.46
CA ASP A 307 -7.58 -6.76 -10.95
C ASP A 307 -7.66 -7.47 -9.60
N HIS A 308 -8.23 -6.78 -8.58
CA HIS A 308 -8.33 -7.31 -7.23
C HIS A 308 -9.43 -8.36 -7.12
N GLU A 309 -9.11 -9.53 -6.61
CA GLU A 309 -10.08 -10.58 -6.27
C GLU A 309 -10.85 -10.26 -4.98
N LYS A 310 -10.18 -9.66 -4.00
CA LYS A 310 -10.76 -9.24 -2.72
C LYS A 310 -10.95 -7.73 -2.71
N LEU A 311 -12.19 -7.30 -2.81
CA LEU A 311 -12.55 -5.88 -2.79
C LEU A 311 -12.80 -5.38 -1.36
N ALA A 312 -12.55 -4.08 -1.14
CA ALA A 312 -13.02 -3.40 0.06
C ALA A 312 -14.56 -3.37 0.07
N HIS A 313 -15.17 -3.33 1.25
CA HIS A 313 -16.62 -3.40 1.42
C HIS A 313 -17.41 -2.30 0.70
N TYR A 314 -16.75 -1.20 0.34
CA TYR A 314 -17.33 -0.06 -0.39
C TYR A 314 -17.00 -0.07 -1.89
N ALA A 315 -16.25 -1.05 -2.40
CA ALA A 315 -15.77 -1.09 -3.77
C ALA A 315 -16.51 -2.14 -4.61
N ASN A 316 -16.94 -1.77 -5.82
CA ASN A 316 -17.53 -2.68 -6.82
C ASN A 316 -16.47 -3.22 -7.80
N ALA A 317 -15.34 -2.54 -7.94
CA ALA A 317 -14.19 -2.96 -8.73
C ALA A 317 -12.93 -2.26 -8.23
N ALA A 318 -11.78 -2.91 -8.36
CA ALA A 318 -10.47 -2.33 -8.11
C ALA A 318 -9.43 -2.95 -9.04
N THR A 319 -8.46 -2.15 -9.48
CA THR A 319 -7.33 -2.60 -10.30
C THR A 319 -6.11 -1.76 -10.01
N ASP A 320 -4.96 -2.39 -9.96
CA ASP A 320 -3.68 -1.71 -9.99
C ASP A 320 -3.09 -1.72 -11.41
N ILE A 321 -2.28 -0.71 -11.72
CA ILE A 321 -1.39 -0.74 -12.87
C ILE A 321 0.00 -1.01 -12.32
N GLU A 322 0.49 -2.21 -12.56
CA GLU A 322 1.80 -2.65 -12.10
C GLU A 322 2.85 -2.43 -13.18
N PHE A 323 4.07 -2.13 -12.75
CA PHE A 323 5.23 -1.98 -13.62
C PHE A 323 6.30 -3.00 -13.22
N GLU A 324 6.82 -3.72 -14.22
CA GLU A 324 7.90 -4.68 -14.02
C GLU A 324 9.23 -3.96 -13.79
N MET A 325 9.73 -4.03 -12.57
CA MET A 325 11.02 -3.47 -12.17
C MET A 325 12.17 -4.47 -12.47
N PRO A 326 13.39 -3.99 -12.72
CA PRO A 326 14.55 -4.84 -12.98
C PRO A 326 15.13 -5.52 -11.71
N PHE A 327 14.44 -5.46 -10.56
CA PHE A 327 14.87 -6.00 -9.26
C PHE A 327 13.70 -6.58 -8.46
#